data_44a6ef5ce76a6681db90e50b71c33e1f
#
_entry.id   44a6ef5ce76a6681db90e50b71c33e1f
#
_cell.length_a   1.000
_cell.length_b   1.000
_cell.length_c   1.000
_cell.angle_alpha   90.00
_cell.angle_beta   90.00
_cell.angle_gamma   90.00
#
_symmetry.space_group_name_H-M   'P 1'
#
loop_
_entity.id
_entity.type
_entity.pdbx_description
1 polymer ?
#
loop_
_entity_poly.entity_id
_entity_poly.type
_entity_poly.pdbx_seq_one_letter_code
_entity_poly.pdbx_strand_id
1 'polypeptide(L)'
;MEDTAIPYELPEAENHSFFFIDQRVETRTEAKLHRHDAWELYYVVHGYGSRTAGDTCQPFTAGDIALIPPSMLHRWEYAPESADTDGRIRYLMAAFDHSLVKRCMETFPVVRNRLAGIPFPTDALKFGPESSCIIRKLLSEMTGMDELERLSAMLRLLPTVFTSPDHTFAGRPMRIERDVRRMQQIAAYVMAHYVHAISLKEIAAEVGMNRSAFCSYFKRCKGMTFSQ
;
A
#
# COMPACT_ATOMS: atom_id res chain seq x y z
N MET A 1 -15.08 -0.62 20.68
CA MET A 1 -13.96 0.33 20.44
C MET A 1 -14.24 0.95 19.11
N GLU A 2 -14.56 2.24 19.10
CA GLU A 2 -14.78 3.00 17.88
C GLU A 2 -13.49 2.97 17.05
N ASP A 3 -13.64 2.70 15.77
CA ASP A 3 -12.57 2.72 14.76
C ASP A 3 -12.09 4.18 14.60
N THR A 4 -11.14 4.59 15.44
CA THR A 4 -10.56 5.95 15.44
C THR A 4 -9.41 6.09 14.41
N ALA A 5 -9.33 5.20 13.43
CA ALA A 5 -8.37 5.34 12.34
C ALA A 5 -8.73 6.56 11.50
N ILE A 6 -7.89 7.57 11.55
CA ILE A 6 -8.04 8.79 10.75
C ILE A 6 -7.70 8.42 9.30
N PRO A 7 -8.61 8.68 8.32
CA PRO A 7 -8.22 8.62 6.92
C PRO A 7 -7.11 9.65 6.70
N TYR A 8 -5.94 9.20 6.30
CA TYR A 8 -4.86 10.09 5.89
C TYR A 8 -5.01 10.34 4.39
N GLU A 9 -5.41 11.54 4.04
CA GLU A 9 -5.38 11.97 2.64
C GLU A 9 -3.94 12.30 2.27
N LEU A 10 -3.38 11.53 1.33
CA LEU A 10 -2.16 11.96 0.67
C LEU A 10 -2.43 13.33 0.02
N PRO A 11 -1.47 14.29 0.04
CA PRO A 11 -1.65 15.59 -0.59
C PRO A 11 -2.23 15.43 -1.99
N GLU A 12 -3.17 16.29 -2.36
CA GLU A 12 -4.00 16.18 -3.58
C GLU A 12 -3.19 15.71 -4.80
N ALA A 13 -3.52 14.50 -5.27
CA ALA A 13 -2.81 13.81 -6.34
C ALA A 13 -3.10 14.40 -7.74
N GLU A 14 -3.78 15.54 -7.85
CA GLU A 14 -4.22 16.09 -9.14
C GLU A 14 -3.06 16.36 -10.10
N ASN A 15 -1.84 16.57 -9.59
CA ASN A 15 -0.66 16.84 -10.43
C ASN A 15 0.50 15.86 -10.20
N HIS A 16 0.40 14.89 -9.29
CA HIS A 16 1.49 13.98 -8.97
C HIS A 16 1.10 12.52 -9.23
N SER A 17 1.95 11.81 -9.96
CA SER A 17 1.74 10.38 -10.23
C SER A 17 2.07 9.50 -9.04
N PHE A 18 2.87 10.00 -8.09
CA PHE A 18 3.29 9.36 -6.85
C PHE A 18 3.87 10.41 -5.91
N PHE A 19 4.02 10.06 -4.63
CA PHE A 19 4.71 10.89 -3.64
C PHE A 19 6.03 10.24 -3.25
N PHE A 20 7.08 11.05 -3.16
CA PHE A 20 8.35 10.65 -2.56
C PHE A 20 8.69 11.61 -1.42
N ILE A 21 8.98 11.03 -0.26
CA ILE A 21 9.26 11.77 0.97
C ILE A 21 10.62 11.31 1.51
N ASP A 22 11.50 12.26 1.81
CA ASP A 22 12.70 12.11 2.62
C ASP A 22 12.50 12.94 3.88
N GLN A 23 12.22 12.28 4.99
CA GLN A 23 11.92 12.97 6.24
C GLN A 23 12.96 12.65 7.31
N ARG A 24 13.44 13.71 7.97
CA ARG A 24 14.21 13.67 9.20
C ARG A 24 13.42 14.43 10.26
N VAL A 25 12.78 13.71 11.16
CA VAL A 25 11.80 14.24 12.11
C VAL A 25 12.07 13.76 13.53
N GLU A 26 11.51 14.45 14.51
CA GLU A 26 11.55 14.00 15.90
C GLU A 26 10.72 12.73 16.07
N THR A 27 11.15 11.84 16.98
CA THR A 27 10.46 10.56 17.26
C THR A 27 9.00 10.72 17.66
N ARG A 28 8.62 11.86 18.22
CA ARG A 28 7.25 12.18 18.65
C ARG A 28 6.35 12.66 17.51
N THR A 29 6.90 12.90 16.31
CA THR A 29 6.14 13.34 15.12
C THR A 29 5.45 12.15 14.45
N GLU A 30 5.05 11.15 15.21
CA GLU A 30 4.50 9.92 14.71
C GLU A 30 3.16 10.11 14.00
N ALA A 31 3.04 9.47 12.84
CA ALA A 31 1.74 9.28 12.24
C ALA A 31 0.86 8.42 13.18
N LYS A 32 -0.34 8.90 13.50
CA LYS A 32 -1.33 8.10 14.19
C LYS A 32 -1.63 6.84 13.37
N LEU A 33 -2.15 5.80 14.01
CA LEU A 33 -2.67 4.64 13.30
C LEU A 33 -3.65 5.11 12.21
N HIS A 34 -3.33 4.85 10.93
CA HIS A 34 -4.04 5.42 9.79
C HIS A 34 -4.11 4.42 8.63
N ARG A 35 -4.86 4.77 7.61
CA ARG A 35 -4.93 4.06 6.32
C ARG A 35 -5.17 5.06 5.19
N HIS A 36 -4.70 4.73 4.01
CA HIS A 36 -4.93 5.46 2.76
C HIS A 36 -5.05 4.48 1.58
N ASP A 37 -5.58 4.93 0.47
CA ASP A 37 -5.83 4.08 -0.70
C ASP A 37 -4.66 4.08 -1.69
N ALA A 38 -3.44 4.02 -1.16
CA ALA A 38 -2.20 3.93 -1.93
C ALA A 38 -1.28 2.85 -1.35
N TRP A 39 -0.41 2.33 -2.18
CA TRP A 39 0.75 1.56 -1.76
C TRP A 39 1.72 2.47 -1.02
N GLU A 40 2.26 2.02 0.10
CA GLU A 40 3.34 2.69 0.81
C GLU A 40 4.57 1.80 0.85
N LEU A 41 5.64 2.24 0.19
CA LEU A 41 6.96 1.62 0.30
C LEU A 41 7.79 2.45 1.26
N TYR A 42 8.07 1.91 2.43
CA TYR A 42 8.72 2.60 3.53
C TYR A 42 10.10 2.01 3.81
N TYR A 43 11.13 2.86 3.84
CA TYR A 43 12.49 2.51 4.17
C TYR A 43 12.95 3.26 5.43
N VAL A 44 13.32 2.52 6.47
CA VAL A 44 13.89 3.05 7.72
C VAL A 44 15.38 3.34 7.50
N VAL A 45 15.74 4.62 7.37
CA VAL A 45 17.14 5.03 7.21
C VAL A 45 17.85 5.05 8.56
N HIS A 46 17.22 5.65 9.58
CA HIS A 46 17.74 5.73 10.93
C HIS A 46 16.62 5.60 11.97
N GLY A 47 16.88 4.87 13.04
CA GLY A 47 15.94 4.61 14.11
C GLY A 47 15.47 3.15 14.15
N TYR A 48 14.75 2.80 15.20
CA TYR A 48 14.10 1.50 15.39
C TYR A 48 12.82 1.67 16.22
N GLY A 49 11.98 0.66 16.20
CA GLY A 49 10.71 0.72 16.92
C GLY A 49 9.79 -0.45 16.59
N SER A 50 8.48 -0.20 16.59
CA SER A 50 7.46 -1.17 16.23
C SER A 50 6.61 -0.69 15.05
N ARG A 51 6.34 -1.59 14.10
CA ARG A 51 5.44 -1.38 12.97
C ARG A 51 4.17 -2.18 13.19
N THR A 52 3.04 -1.50 13.19
CA THR A 52 1.72 -2.13 13.07
C THR A 52 1.34 -2.15 11.60
N ALA A 53 0.95 -3.32 11.06
CA ALA A 53 0.39 -3.48 9.74
C ALA A 53 -0.75 -4.49 9.80
N GLY A 54 -1.98 -4.03 9.59
CA GLY A 54 -3.19 -4.83 9.75
C GLY A 54 -3.28 -5.50 11.12
N ASP A 55 -3.28 -6.83 11.15
CA ASP A 55 -3.42 -7.65 12.36
C ASP A 55 -2.11 -7.91 13.12
N THR A 56 -1.01 -7.35 12.65
CA THR A 56 0.33 -7.73 13.13
C THR A 56 1.10 -6.51 13.61
N CYS A 57 1.79 -6.65 14.75
CA CYS A 57 2.77 -5.69 15.25
C CYS A 57 4.14 -6.38 15.32
N GLN A 58 5.15 -5.81 14.64
CA GLN A 58 6.50 -6.37 14.57
C GLN A 58 7.53 -5.28 14.82
N PRO A 59 8.68 -5.62 15.43
CA PRO A 59 9.81 -4.69 15.52
C PRO A 59 10.38 -4.39 14.13
N PHE A 60 10.94 -3.19 13.99
CA PHE A 60 11.76 -2.80 12.86
C PHE A 60 13.06 -2.13 13.31
N THR A 61 14.04 -2.11 12.43
CA THR A 61 15.35 -1.47 12.65
C THR A 61 15.79 -0.69 11.42
N ALA A 62 16.82 0.13 11.57
CA ALA A 62 17.47 0.79 10.43
C ALA A 62 17.88 -0.25 9.37
N GLY A 63 17.60 0.04 8.12
CA GLY A 63 17.77 -0.87 6.98
C GLY A 63 16.50 -1.61 6.56
N ASP A 64 15.49 -1.70 7.42
CA ASP A 64 14.23 -2.39 7.11
C ASP A 64 13.46 -1.64 6.00
N ILE A 65 12.92 -2.42 5.07
CA ILE A 65 12.04 -1.92 4.02
C ILE A 65 10.75 -2.76 4.03
N ALA A 66 9.61 -2.08 4.03
CA ALA A 66 8.31 -2.75 3.95
C ALA A 66 7.40 -2.09 2.91
N LEU A 67 6.54 -2.91 2.32
CA LEU A 67 5.46 -2.50 1.44
C LEU A 67 4.13 -2.71 2.16
N ILE A 68 3.38 -1.63 2.32
CA ILE A 68 2.03 -1.65 2.87
C ILE A 68 1.04 -1.53 1.72
N PRO A 69 0.08 -2.46 1.57
CA PRO A 69 -0.92 -2.39 0.52
C PRO A 69 -2.00 -1.33 0.83
N PRO A 70 -2.71 -0.85 -0.23
CA PRO A 70 -3.80 0.11 -0.09
C PRO A 70 -4.84 -0.31 0.95
N SER A 71 -5.40 0.66 1.65
CA SER A 71 -6.46 0.51 2.68
C SER A 71 -6.07 -0.34 3.89
N MET A 72 -4.82 -0.74 4.05
CA MET A 72 -4.36 -1.45 5.24
C MET A 72 -4.11 -0.46 6.38
N LEU A 73 -4.67 -0.76 7.56
CA LEU A 73 -4.40 0.01 8.77
C LEU A 73 -2.94 -0.19 9.19
N HIS A 74 -2.18 0.91 9.33
CA HIS A 74 -0.77 0.82 9.65
C HIS A 74 -0.25 2.02 10.45
N ARG A 75 0.90 1.82 11.11
CA ARG A 75 1.64 2.83 11.87
C ARG A 75 3.09 2.40 12.04
N TRP A 76 3.98 3.38 12.00
CA TRP A 76 5.38 3.25 12.40
C TRP A 76 5.58 4.01 13.72
N GLU A 77 5.97 3.32 14.78
CA GLU A 77 6.16 3.87 16.11
C GLU A 77 7.63 3.71 16.50
N TYR A 78 8.36 4.82 16.46
CA TYR A 78 9.80 4.83 16.77
C TYR A 78 10.02 4.89 18.27
N ALA A 79 10.98 4.14 18.78
CA ALA A 79 11.42 4.22 20.16
C ALA A 79 12.13 5.57 20.40
N PRO A 80 11.81 6.33 21.47
CA PRO A 80 12.43 7.63 21.71
C PRO A 80 13.94 7.61 21.76
N GLU A 81 14.52 6.53 22.30
CA GLU A 81 15.95 6.28 22.40
C GLU A 81 16.62 5.89 21.07
N SER A 82 15.84 5.69 20.01
CA SER A 82 16.36 5.36 18.67
C SER A 82 16.79 6.57 17.87
N ALA A 83 16.53 7.78 18.38
CA ALA A 83 16.90 9.03 17.74
C ALA A 83 18.43 9.22 17.65
N ASP A 84 18.87 9.98 16.66
CA ASP A 84 20.26 10.43 16.53
C ASP A 84 20.61 11.50 17.58
N THR A 85 21.84 12.03 17.52
CA THR A 85 22.31 13.08 18.43
C THR A 85 21.50 14.36 18.42
N ASP A 86 20.73 14.60 17.35
CA ASP A 86 19.83 15.75 17.20
C ASP A 86 18.38 15.43 17.65
N GLY A 87 18.14 14.26 18.21
CA GLY A 87 16.81 13.79 18.62
C GLY A 87 15.91 13.37 17.48
N ARG A 88 16.46 13.00 16.32
CA ARG A 88 15.70 12.73 15.08
C ARG A 88 15.88 11.33 14.56
N ILE A 89 14.86 10.84 13.90
CA ILE A 89 14.85 9.64 13.06
C ILE A 89 14.80 10.05 11.58
N ARG A 90 15.13 9.13 10.67
CA ARG A 90 15.03 9.38 9.23
C ARG A 90 14.43 8.20 8.50
N TYR A 91 13.52 8.48 7.57
CA TYR A 91 12.95 7.52 6.65
C TYR A 91 12.78 8.09 5.25
N LEU A 92 12.76 7.18 4.26
CA LEU A 92 12.32 7.46 2.90
C LEU A 92 11.02 6.71 2.64
N MET A 93 10.08 7.36 1.96
CA MET A 93 8.80 6.75 1.63
C MET A 93 8.43 7.08 0.19
N ALA A 94 7.95 6.08 -0.54
CA ALA A 94 7.28 6.26 -1.83
C ALA A 94 5.84 5.77 -1.71
N ALA A 95 4.88 6.66 -1.95
CA ALA A 95 3.46 6.31 -1.98
C ALA A 95 2.93 6.45 -3.41
N PHE A 96 2.17 5.44 -3.88
CA PHE A 96 1.65 5.41 -5.24
C PHE A 96 0.36 4.59 -5.31
N ASP A 97 -0.55 4.97 -6.17
CA ASP A 97 -1.82 4.29 -6.34
C ASP A 97 -1.77 3.14 -7.37
N HIS A 98 -2.81 2.34 -7.40
CA HIS A 98 -2.94 1.24 -8.36
C HIS A 98 -3.04 1.75 -9.80
N SER A 99 -3.58 2.96 -10.01
CA SER A 99 -3.74 3.56 -11.33
C SER A 99 -2.39 3.90 -11.96
N LEU A 100 -1.38 4.32 -11.16
CA LEU A 100 -0.03 4.51 -11.67
C LEU A 100 0.55 3.21 -12.22
N VAL A 101 0.46 2.12 -11.44
CA VAL A 101 0.97 0.80 -11.88
C VAL A 101 0.31 0.38 -13.18
N LYS A 102 -1.02 0.50 -13.26
CA LYS A 102 -1.81 0.17 -14.44
C LYS A 102 -1.38 1.01 -15.66
N ARG A 103 -1.30 2.35 -15.52
CA ARG A 103 -0.82 3.25 -16.59
C ARG A 103 0.59 2.88 -17.06
N CYS A 104 1.50 2.57 -16.13
CA CYS A 104 2.86 2.14 -16.48
C CYS A 104 2.85 0.83 -17.30
N MET A 105 2.01 -0.14 -16.93
CA MET A 105 1.86 -1.40 -17.69
C MET A 105 1.23 -1.17 -19.07
N GLU A 106 0.26 -0.27 -19.18
CA GLU A 106 -0.39 0.08 -20.45
C GLU A 106 0.56 0.79 -21.40
N THR A 107 1.35 1.74 -20.88
CA THR A 107 2.23 2.60 -21.68
C THR A 107 3.56 1.94 -22.02
N PHE A 108 4.14 1.17 -21.09
CA PHE A 108 5.49 0.61 -21.24
C PHE A 108 5.46 -0.92 -21.33
N PRO A 109 5.65 -1.51 -22.55
CA PRO A 109 5.67 -2.96 -22.73
C PRO A 109 6.69 -3.69 -21.83
N VAL A 110 7.83 -3.06 -21.54
CA VAL A 110 8.86 -3.62 -20.65
C VAL A 110 8.33 -3.80 -19.21
N VAL A 111 7.57 -2.83 -18.70
CA VAL A 111 6.95 -2.90 -17.36
C VAL A 111 5.86 -3.96 -17.37
N ARG A 112 4.99 -3.94 -18.38
CA ARG A 112 3.93 -4.94 -18.55
C ARG A 112 4.48 -6.36 -18.56
N ASN A 113 5.52 -6.63 -19.36
CA ASN A 113 6.09 -7.96 -19.47
C ASN A 113 6.69 -8.47 -18.15
N ARG A 114 7.15 -7.58 -17.29
CA ARG A 114 7.65 -7.95 -15.95
C ARG A 114 6.55 -8.17 -14.93
N LEU A 115 5.43 -7.47 -15.03
CA LEU A 115 4.33 -7.52 -14.05
C LEU A 115 3.15 -8.39 -14.52
N ALA A 116 3.11 -8.81 -15.78
CA ALA A 116 2.03 -9.64 -16.31
C ALA A 116 1.91 -10.95 -15.55
N GLY A 117 0.72 -11.24 -15.03
CA GLY A 117 0.43 -12.46 -14.26
C GLY A 117 0.96 -12.44 -12.82
N ILE A 118 1.62 -11.38 -12.38
CA ILE A 118 2.03 -11.23 -10.98
C ILE A 118 0.83 -10.74 -10.16
N PRO A 119 0.37 -11.51 -9.15
CA PRO A 119 -0.68 -11.04 -8.26
C PRO A 119 -0.13 -9.93 -7.36
N PHE A 120 -0.82 -8.80 -7.30
CA PHE A 120 -0.46 -7.76 -6.34
C PHE A 120 -0.72 -8.22 -4.91
N PRO A 121 0.23 -8.06 -3.99
CA PRO A 121 0.08 -8.53 -2.62
C PRO A 121 -1.07 -7.81 -1.90
N THR A 122 -1.86 -8.57 -1.16
CA THR A 122 -2.88 -8.05 -0.24
C THR A 122 -2.36 -7.95 1.18
N ASP A 123 -1.28 -8.62 1.47
CA ASP A 123 -0.58 -8.64 2.74
C ASP A 123 0.57 -7.64 2.71
N ALA A 124 0.91 -7.07 3.87
CA ALA A 124 2.13 -6.27 4.01
C ALA A 124 3.36 -7.16 3.90
N LEU A 125 4.37 -6.68 3.21
CA LEU A 125 5.62 -7.40 2.96
C LEU A 125 6.79 -6.67 3.62
N LYS A 126 7.74 -7.44 4.17
CA LYS A 126 9.08 -6.98 4.53
C LYS A 126 10.07 -7.61 3.55
N PHE A 127 10.92 -6.79 2.93
CA PHE A 127 11.90 -7.26 1.95
C PHE A 127 13.13 -7.86 2.66
N GLY A 128 13.65 -8.92 2.07
CA GLY A 128 14.89 -9.55 2.48
C GLY A 128 16.13 -8.80 1.99
N PRO A 129 17.35 -9.28 2.32
CA PRO A 129 18.59 -8.54 2.08
C PRO A 129 18.87 -8.21 0.62
N GLU A 130 18.58 -9.12 -0.30
CA GLU A 130 18.84 -8.96 -1.73
C GLU A 130 17.97 -7.85 -2.33
N SER A 131 16.64 -7.96 -2.16
CA SER A 131 15.70 -6.97 -2.65
C SER A 131 15.85 -5.63 -1.94
N SER A 132 16.09 -5.64 -0.62
CA SER A 132 16.33 -4.41 0.14
C SER A 132 17.56 -3.65 -0.34
N CYS A 133 18.61 -4.34 -0.79
CA CYS A 133 19.79 -3.68 -1.35
C CYS A 133 19.45 -2.83 -2.58
N ILE A 134 18.66 -3.40 -3.51
CA ILE A 134 18.25 -2.73 -4.75
C ILE A 134 17.25 -1.60 -4.44
N ILE A 135 16.23 -1.88 -3.64
CA ILE A 135 15.16 -0.92 -3.30
C ILE A 135 15.76 0.28 -2.56
N ARG A 136 16.61 0.03 -1.56
CA ARG A 136 17.32 1.06 -0.80
C ARG A 136 18.13 1.98 -1.70
N LYS A 137 18.88 1.41 -2.66
CA LYS A 137 19.66 2.18 -3.61
C LYS A 137 18.76 3.11 -4.41
N LEU A 138 17.68 2.60 -5.00
CA LEU A 138 16.73 3.39 -5.80
C LEU A 138 16.09 4.51 -4.97
N LEU A 139 15.57 4.21 -3.77
CA LEU A 139 14.97 5.22 -2.89
C LEU A 139 15.98 6.28 -2.46
N SER A 140 17.22 5.88 -2.14
CA SER A 140 18.26 6.84 -1.72
C SER A 140 18.70 7.77 -2.87
N GLU A 141 18.77 7.27 -4.09
CA GLU A 141 19.06 8.07 -5.28
C GLU A 141 17.97 9.14 -5.51
N MET A 142 16.69 8.80 -5.25
CA MET A 142 15.56 9.73 -5.44
C MET A 142 15.64 10.99 -4.58
N THR A 143 16.39 11.00 -3.48
CA THR A 143 16.52 12.16 -2.58
C THR A 143 17.06 13.40 -3.30
N GLY A 144 18.00 13.25 -4.25
CA GLY A 144 18.59 14.37 -5.00
C GLY A 144 18.00 14.59 -6.40
N MET A 145 16.99 13.82 -6.80
CA MET A 145 16.42 13.81 -8.14
C MET A 145 15.29 14.85 -8.29
N ASP A 146 15.15 15.39 -9.50
CA ASP A 146 13.95 16.13 -9.90
C ASP A 146 12.74 15.18 -10.14
N GLU A 147 11.57 15.75 -10.47
CA GLU A 147 10.33 14.96 -10.66
C GLU A 147 10.42 13.98 -11.83
N LEU A 148 11.08 14.34 -12.94
CA LEU A 148 11.22 13.47 -14.10
C LEU A 148 12.20 12.33 -13.82
N GLU A 149 13.29 12.61 -13.15
CA GLU A 149 14.27 11.62 -12.70
C GLU A 149 13.62 10.65 -11.70
N ARG A 150 12.83 11.16 -10.74
CA ARG A 150 12.06 10.33 -9.80
C ARG A 150 11.05 9.44 -10.51
N LEU A 151 10.34 9.93 -11.53
CA LEU A 151 9.46 9.11 -12.34
C LEU A 151 10.22 7.97 -13.03
N SER A 152 11.40 8.27 -13.59
CA SER A 152 12.29 7.26 -14.18
C SER A 152 12.71 6.21 -13.14
N ALA A 153 13.06 6.63 -11.92
CA ALA A 153 13.38 5.73 -10.82
C ALA A 153 12.18 4.87 -10.42
N MET A 154 10.96 5.43 -10.39
CA MET A 154 9.72 4.69 -10.10
C MET A 154 9.47 3.59 -11.14
N LEU A 155 9.71 3.81 -12.43
CA LEU A 155 9.56 2.78 -13.47
C LEU A 155 10.49 1.57 -13.26
N ARG A 156 11.62 1.76 -12.58
CA ARG A 156 12.52 0.68 -12.16
C ARG A 156 12.09 0.06 -10.83
N LEU A 157 11.60 0.89 -9.91
CA LEU A 157 11.20 0.50 -8.56
C LEU A 157 9.97 -0.41 -8.56
N LEU A 158 8.92 -0.07 -9.32
CA LEU A 158 7.67 -0.82 -9.38
C LEU A 158 7.86 -2.30 -9.72
N PRO A 159 8.53 -2.68 -10.83
CA PRO A 159 8.78 -4.10 -11.10
C PRO A 159 9.62 -4.76 -10.01
N THR A 160 10.65 -4.07 -9.48
CA THR A 160 11.51 -4.63 -8.43
C THR A 160 10.71 -4.99 -7.19
N VAL A 161 9.82 -4.10 -6.73
CA VAL A 161 9.00 -4.29 -5.54
C VAL A 161 8.03 -5.47 -5.73
N PHE A 162 7.34 -5.54 -6.87
CA PHE A 162 6.30 -6.56 -7.07
C PHE A 162 6.83 -7.93 -7.52
N THR A 163 8.07 -8.02 -8.04
CA THR A 163 8.68 -9.29 -8.43
C THR A 163 9.79 -9.77 -7.49
N SER A 164 9.93 -9.12 -6.34
CA SER A 164 10.94 -9.46 -5.33
C SER A 164 10.81 -10.90 -4.84
N PRO A 165 11.85 -11.75 -4.96
CA PRO A 165 11.76 -13.14 -4.55
C PRO A 165 11.96 -13.35 -3.05
N ASP A 166 12.70 -12.44 -2.39
CA ASP A 166 13.09 -12.54 -0.99
C ASP A 166 12.28 -11.56 -0.11
N HIS A 167 11.02 -11.85 0.09
CA HIS A 167 10.19 -11.12 1.03
C HIS A 167 9.60 -12.04 2.09
N THR A 168 9.29 -11.47 3.23
CA THR A 168 8.59 -12.13 4.32
C THR A 168 7.30 -11.40 4.63
N PHE A 169 6.40 -12.10 5.28
CA PHE A 169 5.15 -11.57 5.74
C PHE A 169 5.34 -10.52 6.85
N ALA A 170 4.66 -9.38 6.71
CA ALA A 170 4.74 -8.25 7.65
C ALA A 170 3.39 -7.85 8.28
N GLY A 171 2.27 -8.39 7.79
CA GLY A 171 0.93 -8.17 8.34
C GLY A 171 -0.18 -8.50 7.35
N ARG A 172 -1.36 -8.89 7.86
CA ARG A 172 -2.57 -9.17 7.08
C ARG A 172 -3.63 -8.12 7.29
N PRO A 173 -4.41 -7.79 6.25
CA PRO A 173 -5.57 -6.93 6.44
C PRO A 173 -6.50 -7.51 7.50
N MET A 174 -6.93 -6.68 8.45
CA MET A 174 -7.95 -7.07 9.41
C MET A 174 -9.24 -7.44 8.68
N ARG A 175 -10.11 -8.23 9.32
CA ARG A 175 -11.38 -8.66 8.70
C ARG A 175 -12.22 -7.46 8.26
N ILE A 176 -12.28 -6.41 9.06
CA ILE A 176 -13.01 -5.17 8.77
C ILE A 176 -12.42 -4.48 7.52
N GLU A 177 -11.09 -4.41 7.40
CA GLU A 177 -10.43 -3.80 6.24
C GLU A 177 -10.70 -4.57 4.95
N ARG A 178 -10.69 -5.90 5.01
CA ARG A 178 -11.04 -6.75 3.87
C ARG A 178 -12.49 -6.52 3.42
N ASP A 179 -13.41 -6.35 4.37
CA ASP A 179 -14.81 -6.07 4.08
C ASP A 179 -14.98 -4.66 3.48
N VAL A 180 -14.27 -3.64 4.00
CA VAL A 180 -14.25 -2.28 3.44
C VAL A 180 -13.72 -2.29 2.00
N ARG A 181 -12.56 -2.90 1.76
CA ARG A 181 -11.97 -3.00 0.41
C ARG A 181 -12.92 -3.68 -0.59
N ARG A 182 -13.52 -4.81 -0.20
CA ARG A 182 -14.49 -5.50 -1.06
C ARG A 182 -15.71 -4.64 -1.37
N MET A 183 -16.22 -3.92 -0.38
CA MET A 183 -17.35 -3.01 -0.60
C MET A 183 -16.99 -1.85 -1.52
N GLN A 184 -15.77 -1.32 -1.45
CA GLN A 184 -15.26 -0.31 -2.39
C GLN A 184 -15.15 -0.87 -3.82
N GLN A 185 -14.62 -2.09 -3.99
CA GLN A 185 -14.58 -2.78 -5.29
C GLN A 185 -15.97 -2.99 -5.88
N ILE A 186 -16.93 -3.44 -5.05
CA ILE A 186 -18.32 -3.59 -5.45
C ILE A 186 -18.89 -2.25 -5.92
N ALA A 187 -18.70 -1.18 -5.13
CA ALA A 187 -19.19 0.16 -5.47
C ALA A 187 -18.56 0.68 -6.77
N ALA A 188 -17.23 0.54 -6.93
CA ALA A 188 -16.54 0.96 -8.15
C ALA A 188 -17.02 0.19 -9.38
N TYR A 189 -17.22 -1.13 -9.27
CA TYR A 189 -17.76 -1.95 -10.35
C TYR A 189 -19.17 -1.51 -10.74
N VAL A 190 -20.05 -1.30 -9.76
CA VAL A 190 -21.42 -0.81 -10.00
C VAL A 190 -21.39 0.55 -10.70
N MET A 191 -20.59 1.49 -10.23
CA MET A 191 -20.44 2.83 -10.83
C MET A 191 -19.91 2.78 -12.27
N ALA A 192 -19.06 1.83 -12.59
CA ALA A 192 -18.54 1.66 -13.95
C ALA A 192 -19.52 0.99 -14.91
N HIS A 193 -20.50 0.22 -14.40
CA HIS A 193 -21.37 -0.64 -15.22
C HIS A 193 -22.87 -0.41 -15.02
N TYR A 194 -23.29 0.59 -14.23
CA TYR A 194 -24.72 0.81 -13.88
C TYR A 194 -25.65 1.06 -15.08
N VAL A 195 -25.09 1.44 -16.24
CA VAL A 195 -25.85 1.60 -17.49
C VAL A 195 -26.32 0.25 -18.07
N HIS A 196 -25.80 -0.87 -17.62
CA HIS A 196 -26.14 -2.22 -18.06
C HIS A 196 -26.61 -3.06 -16.87
N ALA A 197 -27.38 -4.12 -17.15
CA ALA A 197 -27.81 -5.04 -16.11
C ALA A 197 -26.58 -5.82 -15.57
N ILE A 198 -26.27 -5.61 -14.29
CA ILE A 198 -25.17 -6.30 -13.60
C ILE A 198 -25.69 -7.63 -13.05
N SER A 199 -25.11 -8.74 -13.48
CA SER A 199 -25.48 -10.05 -12.95
C SER A 199 -24.76 -10.34 -11.62
N LEU A 200 -25.43 -11.09 -10.73
CA LEU A 200 -24.82 -11.57 -9.47
C LEU A 200 -23.57 -12.43 -9.69
N LYS A 201 -23.43 -13.06 -10.86
CA LYS A 201 -22.27 -13.87 -11.20
C LYS A 201 -21.07 -12.99 -11.52
N GLU A 202 -21.27 -11.93 -12.28
CA GLU A 202 -20.21 -10.98 -12.66
C GLU A 202 -19.66 -10.24 -11.45
N ILE A 203 -20.54 -9.63 -10.64
CA ILE A 203 -20.09 -8.89 -9.46
C ILE A 203 -19.45 -9.79 -8.40
N ALA A 204 -19.91 -11.03 -8.26
CA ALA A 204 -19.27 -12.00 -7.37
C ALA A 204 -17.86 -12.37 -7.84
N ALA A 205 -17.67 -12.57 -9.15
CA ALA A 205 -16.36 -12.86 -9.74
C ALA A 205 -15.38 -11.70 -9.56
N GLU A 206 -15.85 -10.45 -9.69
CA GLU A 206 -15.05 -9.23 -9.49
C GLU A 206 -14.39 -9.18 -8.11
N VAL A 207 -15.09 -9.66 -7.07
CA VAL A 207 -14.57 -9.69 -5.69
C VAL A 207 -14.05 -11.07 -5.27
N GLY A 208 -13.76 -11.95 -6.22
CA GLY A 208 -13.19 -13.28 -5.99
C GLY A 208 -14.10 -14.23 -5.20
N MET A 209 -15.43 -14.12 -5.38
CA MET A 209 -16.43 -14.95 -4.68
C MET A 209 -17.29 -15.74 -5.66
N ASN A 210 -17.82 -16.88 -5.20
CA ASN A 210 -18.96 -17.48 -5.88
C ASN A 210 -20.26 -16.73 -5.53
N ARG A 211 -21.31 -16.91 -6.33
CA ARG A 211 -22.61 -16.22 -6.18
C ARG A 211 -23.21 -16.36 -4.77
N SER A 212 -23.18 -17.56 -4.20
CA SER A 212 -23.77 -17.82 -2.87
C SER A 212 -23.01 -17.10 -1.77
N ALA A 213 -21.67 -17.16 -1.80
CA ALA A 213 -20.80 -16.46 -0.86
C ALA A 213 -20.98 -14.94 -0.96
N PHE A 214 -21.08 -14.40 -2.18
CA PHE A 214 -21.34 -12.98 -2.40
C PHE A 214 -22.67 -12.52 -1.83
N CYS A 215 -23.77 -13.23 -2.09
CA CYS A 215 -25.10 -12.87 -1.56
C CYS A 215 -25.10 -12.84 -0.02
N SER A 216 -24.51 -13.85 0.62
CA SER A 216 -24.39 -13.91 2.09
C SER A 216 -23.50 -12.79 2.62
N TYR A 217 -22.38 -12.52 1.95
CA TYR A 217 -21.46 -11.46 2.30
C TYR A 217 -22.12 -10.09 2.20
N PHE A 218 -22.72 -9.76 1.05
CA PHE A 218 -23.35 -8.47 0.81
C PHE A 218 -24.50 -8.19 1.79
N LYS A 219 -25.37 -9.20 2.03
CA LYS A 219 -26.46 -9.07 3.00
C LYS A 219 -25.94 -8.83 4.43
N ARG A 220 -24.84 -9.48 4.81
CA ARG A 220 -24.20 -9.24 6.12
C ARG A 220 -23.66 -7.81 6.25
N CYS A 221 -23.03 -7.29 5.17
CA CYS A 221 -22.39 -5.96 5.22
C CYS A 221 -23.38 -4.80 5.07
N LYS A 222 -24.46 -4.99 4.31
CA LYS A 222 -25.43 -3.92 3.97
C LYS A 222 -26.81 -4.10 4.59
N GLY A 223 -27.10 -5.24 5.19
CA GLY A 223 -28.43 -5.56 5.75
C GLY A 223 -29.52 -5.84 4.69
N MET A 224 -29.18 -5.74 3.39
CA MET A 224 -30.12 -5.92 2.27
C MET A 224 -29.49 -6.80 1.20
N THR A 225 -30.28 -7.31 0.25
CA THR A 225 -29.75 -8.06 -0.87
C THR A 225 -29.18 -7.11 -1.95
N PHE A 226 -28.29 -7.59 -2.82
CA PHE A 226 -27.71 -6.76 -3.88
C PHE A 226 -28.74 -6.29 -4.93
N SER A 227 -29.83 -7.02 -5.10
CA SER A 227 -30.91 -6.68 -6.04
C SER A 227 -31.97 -5.71 -5.45
N GLN A 228 -31.91 -5.42 -4.17
CA GLN A 228 -32.71 -4.38 -3.50
C GLN A 228 -32.03 -3.01 -3.57
#